data_30768dc9e7382ecb20dc44b4e5ba041e
#
_entry.id   30768dc9e7382ecb20dc44b4e5ba041e
#
_cell.length_a   1.000
_cell.length_b   1.000
_cell.length_c   1.000
_cell.angle_alpha   90.00
_cell.angle_beta   90.00
_cell.angle_gamma   90.00
#
_symmetry.space_group_name_H-M   'P 1'
#
loop_
_entity.id
_entity.type
_entity.pdbx_description
1 polymer ?
#
loop_
_entity_poly.entity_id
_entity_poly.type
_entity_poly.pdbx_seq_one_letter_code
_entity_poly.pdbx_strand_id
1 'polypeptide(L)'
;MKEGTETRELLALDGHGAIVRGTYHKTYNSCADSPSNLIERDRVGVVFLNGLAATRASNGDVTVYWADSFAERGYPSFRLDLPGFGDSEGDPPPEWLNFINAGGYASIAAAKIKELVARFNLSGVVIVGHCSGTVAAIHAAANRECLGLVLMDPSFHLSRSQTTRPKVRQKLNDWALQSRFGGFLSRIFDFLKQIRLLLRANALPENANFSLLRQWKEVASTGMPILILKAPRWRSPGTKPRVGEFDYLKHVLGLAGRKGRVVVKVMEGANHSFANRLGRVAVRQHTECWLNDNFPSLKREEGAVSTSLLERNGNKTHNQFHEDCTTNICHGV
;
A
#
# COMPACT_ATOMS: atom_id res chain seq x y z
N MET A 1 26.00 16.20 28.05
CA MET A 1 25.15 16.04 26.84
C MET A 1 25.35 14.60 26.38
N LYS A 2 24.34 13.73 26.45
CA LYS A 2 24.44 12.40 25.83
C LYS A 2 24.43 12.63 24.33
N GLU A 3 25.47 12.16 23.61
CA GLU A 3 25.48 12.10 22.17
C GLU A 3 24.19 11.40 21.74
N GLY A 4 23.32 12.14 21.06
CA GLY A 4 22.10 11.58 20.52
C GLY A 4 22.49 10.56 19.46
N THR A 5 22.26 9.29 19.72
CA THR A 5 22.43 8.22 18.74
C THR A 5 21.60 8.56 17.51
N GLU A 6 22.26 8.77 16.38
CA GLU A 6 21.61 9.10 15.11
C GLU A 6 20.72 7.93 14.69
N THR A 7 19.40 8.12 14.78
CA THR A 7 18.39 7.08 14.49
C THR A 7 18.12 6.89 13.01
N ARG A 8 18.62 7.80 12.15
CA ARG A 8 18.42 7.79 10.70
C ARG A 8 19.73 7.95 9.98
N GLU A 9 19.82 7.34 8.79
CA GLU A 9 20.99 7.39 7.92
C GLU A 9 20.55 7.63 6.48
N LEU A 10 21.26 8.52 5.77
CA LEU A 10 21.04 8.71 4.34
C LEU A 10 21.62 7.53 3.57
N LEU A 11 20.89 7.05 2.58
CA LEU A 11 21.28 5.94 1.72
C LEU A 11 21.50 6.40 0.30
N ALA A 12 22.50 5.80 -0.33
CA ALA A 12 22.68 5.76 -1.77
C ALA A 12 22.73 4.28 -2.18
N LEU A 13 21.86 3.89 -3.09
CA LEU A 13 21.77 2.56 -3.68
C LEU A 13 22.16 2.70 -5.14
N ASP A 14 23.38 2.27 -5.51
CA ASP A 14 24.01 2.48 -6.81
C ASP A 14 24.04 1.22 -7.69
N GLY A 15 23.71 0.06 -7.13
CA GLY A 15 23.59 -1.18 -7.90
C GLY A 15 22.47 -1.08 -8.94
N HIS A 16 22.78 -1.38 -10.22
CA HIS A 16 21.81 -1.47 -11.33
C HIS A 16 21.08 -0.17 -11.71
N GLY A 17 21.69 0.68 -12.50
CA GLY A 17 21.08 1.87 -13.11
C GLY A 17 21.25 3.13 -12.27
N ALA A 18 20.24 4.02 -12.29
CA ALA A 18 20.31 5.30 -11.59
C ALA A 18 20.47 5.13 -10.07
N ILE A 19 21.24 6.02 -9.45
CA ILE A 19 21.41 6.05 -8.00
C ILE A 19 20.06 6.42 -7.36
N VAL A 20 19.55 5.52 -6.54
CA VAL A 20 18.35 5.74 -5.73
C VAL A 20 18.75 6.24 -4.36
N ARG A 21 18.25 7.41 -4.00
CA ARG A 21 18.44 7.98 -2.66
C ARG A 21 17.35 7.51 -1.72
N GLY A 22 17.72 7.33 -0.46
CA GLY A 22 16.81 6.86 0.56
C GLY A 22 17.20 7.33 1.94
N THR A 23 16.38 6.94 2.92
CA THR A 23 16.67 7.10 4.34
C THR A 23 16.44 5.76 5.03
N TYR A 24 17.42 5.28 5.75
CA TYR A 24 17.35 4.15 6.64
C TYR A 24 16.98 4.62 8.05
N HIS A 25 15.98 4.01 8.65
CA HIS A 25 15.58 4.19 10.04
C HIS A 25 16.08 2.98 10.82
N LYS A 26 17.03 3.25 11.73
CA LYS A 26 17.73 2.22 12.50
C LYS A 26 16.84 1.68 13.62
N THR A 27 16.93 0.40 13.86
CA THR A 27 16.32 -0.20 15.06
C THR A 27 17.16 0.11 16.28
N TYR A 28 16.56 0.31 17.44
CA TYR A 28 17.28 0.64 18.70
C TYR A 28 18.33 -0.40 19.10
N ASN A 29 18.17 -1.64 18.67
CA ASN A 29 19.12 -2.73 18.99
C ASN A 29 20.38 -2.74 18.13
N SER A 30 20.51 -1.86 17.12
CA SER A 30 21.71 -1.75 16.29
C SER A 30 22.85 -0.91 16.93
N CYS A 31 22.60 -0.31 18.10
CA CYS A 31 23.52 0.63 18.75
C CYS A 31 24.23 0.09 20.01
N ALA A 32 24.08 -1.19 20.33
CA ALA A 32 24.74 -1.74 21.51
C ALA A 32 25.71 -2.84 21.12
N ASP A 33 26.96 -2.68 21.55
CA ASP A 33 28.04 -3.65 21.62
C ASP A 33 27.62 -4.90 22.43
N SER A 34 26.67 -5.66 21.92
CA SER A 34 26.34 -6.95 22.52
C SER A 34 26.92 -8.07 21.67
N PRO A 35 27.86 -8.85 22.19
CA PRO A 35 28.35 -10.04 21.52
C PRO A 35 27.35 -11.20 21.68
N SER A 36 26.10 -11.00 21.27
CA SER A 36 25.16 -12.11 21.21
C SER A 36 25.10 -12.61 19.78
N ASN A 37 25.70 -13.78 19.54
CA ASN A 37 25.60 -14.63 18.37
C ASN A 37 24.14 -15.10 18.08
N LEU A 38 23.15 -14.27 18.38
CA LEU A 38 21.78 -14.49 17.96
C LEU A 38 21.70 -14.11 16.49
N ILE A 39 21.37 -15.08 15.70
CA ILE A 39 21.29 -15.14 14.26
C ILE A 39 20.60 -13.87 13.75
N GLU A 40 21.38 -12.85 13.30
CA GLU A 40 20.89 -11.60 12.71
C GLU A 40 20.06 -11.81 11.43
N ARG A 41 19.91 -13.07 10.99
CA ARG A 41 19.32 -13.42 9.70
C ARG A 41 17.80 -13.40 9.64
N ASP A 42 17.09 -13.16 10.75
CA ASP A 42 15.62 -13.23 10.76
C ASP A 42 14.93 -11.85 10.79
N ARG A 43 15.68 -10.77 10.52
CA ARG A 43 15.09 -9.43 10.50
C ARG A 43 14.37 -9.15 9.19
N VAL A 44 13.09 -8.85 9.29
CA VAL A 44 12.29 -8.37 8.16
C VAL A 44 12.36 -6.85 8.07
N GLY A 45 12.76 -6.33 6.92
CA GLY A 45 12.79 -4.89 6.65
C GLY A 45 11.43 -4.37 6.16
N VAL A 46 11.20 -3.06 6.28
CA VAL A 46 10.04 -2.36 5.70
C VAL A 46 10.51 -1.34 4.68
N VAL A 47 10.06 -1.45 3.43
CA VAL A 47 10.45 -0.54 2.33
C VAL A 47 9.24 0.26 1.88
N PHE A 48 9.33 1.59 1.94
CA PHE A 48 8.29 2.51 1.50
C PHE A 48 8.52 2.95 0.05
N LEU A 49 7.51 2.73 -0.80
CA LEU A 49 7.40 3.23 -2.16
C LEU A 49 6.25 4.23 -2.23
N ASN A 50 6.58 5.51 -2.30
CA ASN A 50 5.57 6.57 -2.29
C ASN A 50 4.88 6.74 -3.64
N GLY A 51 3.72 7.37 -3.60
CA GLY A 51 2.95 7.73 -4.79
C GLY A 51 3.55 8.92 -5.52
N LEU A 52 2.94 9.20 -6.64
CA LEU A 52 3.10 10.28 -7.61
C LEU A 52 3.87 11.50 -7.10
N ALA A 53 5.06 11.74 -7.67
CA ALA A 53 5.87 12.94 -7.42
C ALA A 53 6.10 13.28 -5.94
N ALA A 54 5.71 12.39 -5.02
CA ALA A 54 5.98 12.56 -3.61
C ALA A 54 7.41 12.09 -3.31
N THR A 55 8.14 12.91 -2.57
CA THR A 55 9.44 12.51 -2.03
C THR A 55 9.25 11.38 -1.00
N ARG A 56 10.35 10.76 -0.60
CA ARG A 56 10.37 9.71 0.43
C ARG A 56 9.76 10.11 1.78
N ALA A 57 9.55 11.41 2.03
CA ALA A 57 8.85 11.90 3.22
C ALA A 57 7.32 11.81 3.11
N SER A 58 6.80 11.82 1.87
CA SER A 58 5.38 11.90 1.55
C SER A 58 4.69 13.17 2.08
N ASN A 59 3.39 13.29 1.90
CA ASN A 59 2.63 14.46 2.33
C ASN A 59 2.60 14.56 3.86
N GLY A 60 3.06 15.69 4.42
CA GLY A 60 3.07 15.93 5.86
C GLY A 60 3.98 14.97 6.63
N ASP A 61 5.05 14.52 6.01
CA ASP A 61 6.09 13.66 6.58
C ASP A 61 5.57 12.34 7.18
N VAL A 62 4.43 11.85 6.67
CA VAL A 62 3.76 10.68 7.26
C VAL A 62 4.60 9.42 7.19
N THR A 63 5.37 9.21 6.11
CA THR A 63 6.23 8.04 5.98
C THR A 63 7.45 8.12 6.90
N VAL A 64 7.87 9.33 7.29
CA VAL A 64 8.88 9.51 8.35
C VAL A 64 8.36 8.96 9.66
N TYR A 65 7.16 9.42 10.04
CA TYR A 65 6.51 9.00 11.28
C TYR A 65 6.29 7.47 11.35
N TRP A 66 5.82 6.86 10.25
CA TRP A 66 5.61 5.41 10.24
C TRP A 66 6.94 4.64 10.25
N ALA A 67 7.93 5.08 9.48
CA ALA A 67 9.23 4.40 9.42
C ALA A 67 9.97 4.45 10.77
N ASP A 68 9.92 5.58 11.50
CA ASP A 68 10.44 5.67 12.86
C ASP A 68 9.73 4.68 13.78
N SER A 69 8.38 4.68 13.76
CA SER A 69 7.59 3.81 14.63
C SER A 69 7.83 2.32 14.37
N PHE A 70 7.98 1.92 13.10
CA PHE A 70 8.27 0.53 12.76
C PHE A 70 9.71 0.15 13.15
N ALA A 71 10.67 1.07 12.99
CA ALA A 71 12.05 0.86 13.44
C ALA A 71 12.13 0.69 14.97
N GLU A 72 11.38 1.48 15.74
CA GLU A 72 11.23 1.33 17.19
C GLU A 72 10.66 -0.02 17.61
N ARG A 73 9.87 -0.66 16.72
CA ARG A 73 9.32 -2.01 16.92
C ARG A 73 10.23 -3.14 16.47
N GLY A 74 11.45 -2.81 15.98
CA GLY A 74 12.43 -3.79 15.54
C GLY A 74 12.40 -4.10 14.05
N TYR A 75 11.62 -3.35 13.25
CA TYR A 75 11.58 -3.47 11.79
C TYR A 75 12.44 -2.37 11.14
N PRO A 76 13.68 -2.68 10.70
CA PRO A 76 14.50 -1.69 9.99
C PRO A 76 13.74 -1.16 8.79
N SER A 77 13.59 0.16 8.70
CA SER A 77 12.68 0.77 7.73
C SER A 77 13.44 1.65 6.74
N PHE A 78 13.04 1.57 5.47
CA PHE A 78 13.72 2.23 4.36
C PHE A 78 12.70 3.03 3.56
N ARG A 79 12.94 4.33 3.39
CA ARG A 79 12.14 5.19 2.54
C ARG A 79 12.95 5.56 1.31
N LEU A 80 12.46 5.23 0.12
CA LEU A 80 13.17 5.42 -1.14
C LEU A 80 12.50 6.49 -2.01
N ASP A 81 13.30 7.32 -2.66
CA ASP A 81 12.86 8.11 -3.81
C ASP A 81 13.10 7.28 -5.08
N LEU A 82 12.06 7.07 -5.88
CA LEU A 82 12.23 6.40 -7.16
C LEU A 82 12.97 7.31 -8.16
N PRO A 83 13.66 6.78 -9.18
CA PRO A 83 14.40 7.58 -10.14
C PRO A 83 13.55 8.69 -10.77
N GLY A 84 14.13 9.89 -10.86
CA GLY A 84 13.45 11.08 -11.35
C GLY A 84 12.58 11.79 -10.32
N PHE A 85 12.57 11.33 -9.06
CA PHE A 85 11.84 11.98 -7.97
C PHE A 85 12.75 12.21 -6.75
N GLY A 86 12.41 13.22 -5.96
CA GLY A 86 13.13 13.58 -4.74
C GLY A 86 14.61 13.83 -5.00
N ASP A 87 15.49 13.16 -4.25
CA ASP A 87 16.96 13.31 -4.34
C ASP A 87 17.61 12.22 -5.22
N SER A 88 16.82 11.30 -5.81
CA SER A 88 17.33 10.25 -6.69
C SER A 88 17.70 10.78 -8.07
N GLU A 89 18.66 10.14 -8.71
CA GLU A 89 19.13 10.51 -10.03
C GLU A 89 18.11 10.21 -11.13
N GLY A 90 18.31 10.83 -12.29
CA GLY A 90 17.49 10.69 -13.48
C GLY A 90 16.36 11.72 -13.56
N ASP A 91 15.76 11.77 -14.75
CA ASP A 91 14.59 12.62 -15.00
C ASP A 91 13.29 11.85 -14.83
N PRO A 92 12.20 12.51 -14.47
CA PRO A 92 10.88 11.89 -14.50
C PRO A 92 10.60 11.38 -15.91
N PRO A 93 10.15 10.12 -16.08
CA PRO A 93 9.88 9.59 -17.42
C PRO A 93 8.79 10.41 -18.11
N PRO A 94 8.88 10.62 -19.44
CA PRO A 94 7.80 11.19 -20.21
C PRO A 94 6.50 10.40 -19.93
N GLU A 95 5.36 11.09 -19.86
CA GLU A 95 4.09 10.44 -19.56
C GLU A 95 4.15 9.53 -18.31
N TRP A 96 4.82 10.01 -17.28
CA TRP A 96 5.13 9.29 -16.05
C TRP A 96 3.95 8.49 -15.43
N LEU A 97 2.69 8.96 -15.58
CA LEU A 97 1.50 8.20 -15.17
C LEU A 97 1.34 6.90 -15.96
N ASN A 98 1.55 6.94 -17.29
CA ASN A 98 1.48 5.77 -18.14
C ASN A 98 2.62 4.81 -17.79
N PHE A 99 3.82 5.35 -17.58
CA PHE A 99 5.01 4.59 -17.18
C PHE A 99 4.78 3.86 -15.85
N ILE A 100 4.28 4.55 -14.81
CA ILE A 100 3.97 3.93 -13.52
C ILE A 100 2.89 2.86 -13.68
N ASN A 101 1.78 3.18 -14.36
CA ASN A 101 0.67 2.25 -14.52
C ASN A 101 1.03 1.00 -15.33
N ALA A 102 2.05 1.08 -16.18
CA ALA A 102 2.63 -0.06 -16.87
C ALA A 102 3.62 -0.88 -16.03
N GLY A 103 3.92 -0.45 -14.81
CA GLY A 103 4.91 -1.11 -13.95
C GLY A 103 6.36 -0.71 -14.26
N GLY A 104 6.59 0.46 -14.88
CA GLY A 104 7.92 0.88 -15.34
C GLY A 104 8.99 0.97 -14.23
N TYR A 105 8.59 1.14 -12.98
CA TYR A 105 9.53 1.11 -11.84
C TYR A 105 9.77 -0.28 -11.24
N ALA A 106 9.10 -1.34 -11.75
CA ALA A 106 9.15 -2.68 -11.15
C ALA A 106 10.57 -3.24 -11.04
N SER A 107 11.32 -3.20 -12.12
CA SER A 107 12.67 -3.79 -12.19
C SER A 107 13.66 -3.06 -11.28
N ILE A 108 13.62 -1.72 -11.28
CA ILE A 108 14.55 -0.94 -10.45
C ILE A 108 14.16 -1.04 -8.96
N ALA A 109 12.87 -1.03 -8.62
CA ALA A 109 12.43 -1.24 -7.24
C ALA A 109 12.86 -2.63 -6.73
N ALA A 110 12.67 -3.69 -7.54
CA ALA A 110 13.11 -5.04 -7.19
C ALA A 110 14.64 -5.13 -7.01
N ALA A 111 15.42 -4.49 -7.90
CA ALA A 111 16.88 -4.48 -7.79
C ALA A 111 17.34 -3.76 -6.51
N LYS A 112 16.75 -2.60 -6.18
CA LYS A 112 17.11 -1.84 -4.96
C LYS A 112 16.66 -2.58 -3.68
N ILE A 113 15.54 -3.28 -3.71
CA ILE A 113 15.13 -4.16 -2.60
C ILE A 113 16.14 -5.29 -2.40
N LYS A 114 16.59 -5.94 -3.46
CA LYS A 114 17.62 -6.97 -3.38
C LYS A 114 18.93 -6.45 -2.80
N GLU A 115 19.34 -5.23 -3.22
CA GLU A 115 20.50 -4.54 -2.68
C GLU A 115 20.37 -4.26 -1.17
N LEU A 116 19.20 -3.76 -0.73
CA LEU A 116 18.89 -3.54 0.69
C LEU A 116 18.94 -4.84 1.50
N VAL A 117 18.31 -5.90 1.01
CA VAL A 117 18.30 -7.21 1.69
C VAL A 117 19.72 -7.72 1.90
N ALA A 118 20.57 -7.63 0.87
CA ALA A 118 21.97 -8.04 0.96
C ALA A 118 22.78 -7.14 1.89
N ARG A 119 22.67 -5.80 1.73
CA ARG A 119 23.47 -4.80 2.49
C ARG A 119 23.18 -4.83 3.98
N PHE A 120 21.92 -5.04 4.36
CA PHE A 120 21.47 -5.00 5.76
C PHE A 120 21.23 -6.40 6.35
N ASN A 121 21.62 -7.46 5.65
CA ASN A 121 21.48 -8.85 6.07
C ASN A 121 20.04 -9.17 6.54
N LEU A 122 19.05 -8.85 5.71
CA LEU A 122 17.64 -9.09 6.01
C LEU A 122 17.19 -10.45 5.49
N SER A 123 16.20 -11.07 6.13
CA SER A 123 15.51 -12.26 5.59
C SER A 123 14.65 -11.93 4.37
N GLY A 124 14.22 -10.68 4.26
CA GLY A 124 13.42 -10.10 3.20
C GLY A 124 12.76 -8.82 3.66
N VAL A 125 11.80 -8.33 2.87
CA VAL A 125 11.13 -7.07 3.17
C VAL A 125 9.62 -7.16 3.02
N VAL A 126 8.92 -6.33 3.78
CA VAL A 126 7.53 -5.92 3.52
C VAL A 126 7.57 -4.63 2.73
N ILE A 127 6.89 -4.60 1.59
CA ILE A 127 6.81 -3.38 0.77
C ILE A 127 5.54 -2.62 1.12
N VAL A 128 5.68 -1.36 1.50
CA VAL A 128 4.59 -0.43 1.76
C VAL A 128 4.42 0.48 0.55
N GLY A 129 3.35 0.30 -0.21
CA GLY A 129 3.02 1.15 -1.34
C GLY A 129 1.87 2.10 -1.02
N HIS A 130 1.97 3.38 -1.41
CA HIS A 130 0.91 4.35 -1.27
C HIS A 130 0.48 4.91 -2.63
N CYS A 131 -0.84 4.99 -2.88
CA CYS A 131 -1.41 5.53 -4.13
C CYS A 131 -0.80 4.84 -5.36
N SER A 132 -0.16 5.57 -6.27
CA SER A 132 0.56 5.00 -7.43
C SER A 132 1.80 4.19 -7.04
N GLY A 133 2.37 4.40 -5.84
CA GLY A 133 3.42 3.53 -5.29
C GLY A 133 2.93 2.09 -5.06
N THR A 134 1.60 1.87 -4.94
CA THR A 134 1.03 0.51 -4.87
C THR A 134 1.24 -0.27 -6.16
N VAL A 135 1.29 0.41 -7.31
CA VAL A 135 1.58 -0.22 -8.60
C VAL A 135 3.02 -0.75 -8.62
N ALA A 136 3.98 0.11 -8.23
CA ALA A 136 5.38 -0.31 -8.13
C ALA A 136 5.55 -1.44 -7.11
N ALA A 137 4.86 -1.36 -5.95
CA ALA A 137 4.90 -2.38 -4.90
C ALA A 137 4.37 -3.74 -5.39
N ILE A 138 3.20 -3.77 -6.05
CA ILE A 138 2.62 -5.01 -6.58
C ILE A 138 3.52 -5.64 -7.63
N HIS A 139 4.09 -4.84 -8.54
CA HIS A 139 5.01 -5.36 -9.56
C HIS A 139 6.34 -5.83 -8.97
N ALA A 140 6.90 -5.11 -7.99
CA ALA A 140 8.13 -5.51 -7.31
C ALA A 140 7.95 -6.75 -6.42
N ALA A 141 6.72 -7.02 -5.95
CA ALA A 141 6.40 -8.14 -5.08
C ALA A 141 6.52 -9.54 -5.75
N ALA A 142 6.69 -9.60 -7.06
CA ALA A 142 7.06 -10.84 -7.74
C ALA A 142 8.48 -11.32 -7.39
N ASN A 143 9.28 -10.45 -6.76
CA ASN A 143 10.63 -10.78 -6.30
C ASN A 143 10.57 -11.60 -5.00
N ARG A 144 11.44 -12.62 -4.89
CA ARG A 144 11.52 -13.52 -3.74
C ARG A 144 11.88 -12.82 -2.42
N GLU A 145 12.52 -11.66 -2.49
CA GLU A 145 12.87 -10.84 -1.33
C GLU A 145 11.65 -10.15 -0.71
N CYS A 146 10.51 -10.12 -1.41
CA CYS A 146 9.25 -9.60 -0.86
C CYS A 146 8.52 -10.67 -0.06
N LEU A 147 8.36 -10.44 1.23
CA LEU A 147 7.69 -11.34 2.16
C LEU A 147 6.23 -10.95 2.42
N GLY A 148 5.86 -9.70 2.15
CA GLY A 148 4.51 -9.20 2.38
C GLY A 148 4.29 -7.81 1.77
N LEU A 149 3.03 -7.42 1.65
CA LEU A 149 2.62 -6.13 1.10
C LEU A 149 1.69 -5.37 2.05
N VAL A 150 1.92 -4.06 2.16
CA VAL A 150 0.96 -3.11 2.72
C VAL A 150 0.59 -2.12 1.62
N LEU A 151 -0.67 -2.14 1.18
CA LEU A 151 -1.15 -1.33 0.07
C LEU A 151 -2.11 -0.26 0.59
N MET A 152 -1.67 1.00 0.50
CA MET A 152 -2.41 2.15 1.01
C MET A 152 -3.18 2.82 -0.12
N ASP A 153 -4.49 2.68 -0.07
CA ASP A 153 -5.46 3.17 -1.06
C ASP A 153 -5.14 2.80 -2.52
N PRO A 154 -4.93 1.50 -2.83
CA PRO A 154 -4.56 1.05 -4.16
C PRO A 154 -5.62 1.41 -5.20
N SER A 155 -5.16 1.76 -6.41
CA SER A 155 -6.00 2.04 -7.56
C SER A 155 -5.70 1.06 -8.69
N PHE A 156 -6.72 0.28 -9.10
CA PHE A 156 -6.62 -0.71 -10.18
C PHE A 156 -7.21 -0.19 -11.49
N HIS A 157 -7.38 1.12 -11.61
CA HIS A 157 -7.93 1.75 -12.81
C HIS A 157 -7.02 2.88 -13.30
N LEU A 158 -7.03 3.08 -14.60
CA LEU A 158 -6.35 4.20 -15.26
C LEU A 158 -7.15 5.49 -15.09
N SER A 159 -6.48 6.63 -15.05
CA SER A 159 -7.16 7.93 -15.02
C SER A 159 -7.92 8.17 -16.34
N ARG A 160 -8.98 8.97 -16.30
CA ARG A 160 -9.77 9.28 -17.50
C ARG A 160 -8.98 9.96 -18.61
N SER A 161 -7.91 10.64 -18.30
CA SER A 161 -7.02 11.27 -19.30
C SER A 161 -6.26 10.25 -20.15
N GLN A 162 -6.16 9.00 -19.66
CA GLN A 162 -5.45 7.90 -20.34
C GLN A 162 -6.37 7.04 -21.21
N THR A 163 -7.69 7.23 -21.10
CA THR A 163 -8.66 6.53 -21.95
C THR A 163 -9.06 7.43 -23.11
N THR A 164 -8.53 7.15 -24.31
CA THR A 164 -9.01 7.76 -25.56
C THR A 164 -10.44 7.30 -25.83
N ARG A 165 -11.42 8.15 -25.50
CA ARG A 165 -12.80 7.92 -25.93
C ARG A 165 -12.87 8.18 -27.45
N PRO A 166 -13.34 7.24 -28.27
CA PRO A 166 -13.59 7.53 -29.67
C PRO A 166 -14.68 8.62 -29.75
N LYS A 167 -14.37 9.74 -30.41
CA LYS A 167 -15.26 10.89 -30.65
C LYS A 167 -16.56 10.53 -31.39
N VAL A 168 -16.64 9.31 -31.91
CA VAL A 168 -17.80 8.76 -32.63
C VAL A 168 -19.05 8.66 -31.75
N ARG A 169 -18.91 8.40 -30.44
CA ARG A 169 -20.08 8.23 -29.53
C ARG A 169 -20.79 9.54 -29.21
N GLN A 170 -20.06 10.66 -29.28
CA GLN A 170 -20.64 11.98 -29.03
C GLN A 170 -21.53 12.44 -30.19
N LYS A 171 -21.09 12.20 -31.42
CA LYS A 171 -21.88 12.51 -32.65
C LYS A 171 -23.16 11.70 -32.78
N LEU A 172 -23.19 10.43 -32.32
CA LEU A 172 -24.39 9.59 -32.35
C LEU A 172 -25.43 10.02 -31.32
N ASN A 173 -25.00 10.49 -30.13
CA ASN A 173 -25.91 11.03 -29.13
C ASN A 173 -26.56 12.34 -29.59
N ASP A 174 -25.78 13.23 -30.20
CA ASP A 174 -26.28 14.53 -30.69
C ASP A 174 -27.29 14.34 -31.84
N TRP A 175 -27.08 13.33 -32.70
CA TRP A 175 -28.01 13.01 -33.78
C TRP A 175 -29.33 12.38 -33.27
N ALA A 176 -29.26 11.52 -32.25
CA ALA A 176 -30.43 10.90 -31.63
C ALA A 176 -31.33 11.89 -30.87
N LEU A 177 -30.76 12.95 -30.31
CA LEU A 177 -31.50 14.01 -29.62
C LEU A 177 -32.26 14.95 -30.56
N GLN A 178 -31.87 15.03 -31.84
CA GLN A 178 -32.48 15.93 -32.84
C GLN A 178 -33.63 15.29 -33.63
N SER A 179 -33.90 13.99 -33.45
CA SER A 179 -34.97 13.31 -34.20
C SER A 179 -36.33 13.41 -33.51
N ARG A 180 -37.39 13.58 -34.28
CA ARG A 180 -38.81 13.64 -33.80
C ARG A 180 -39.27 12.38 -33.07
N PHE A 181 -38.54 11.28 -33.15
CA PHE A 181 -38.78 10.03 -32.45
C PHE A 181 -37.92 9.86 -31.19
N GLY A 182 -37.19 10.92 -30.76
CA GLY A 182 -36.20 10.90 -29.70
C GLY A 182 -36.75 10.38 -28.35
N GLY A 183 -38.00 10.63 -28.04
CA GLY A 183 -38.59 10.18 -26.75
C GLY A 183 -38.82 8.67 -26.64
N PHE A 184 -39.17 8.00 -27.74
CA PHE A 184 -39.39 6.56 -27.75
C PHE A 184 -38.04 5.82 -27.88
N LEU A 185 -37.17 6.30 -28.74
CA LEU A 185 -35.84 5.75 -28.91
C LEU A 185 -35.01 5.94 -27.63
N SER A 186 -35.11 7.08 -26.92
CA SER A 186 -34.41 7.27 -25.67
C SER A 186 -34.82 6.27 -24.58
N ARG A 187 -36.11 5.91 -24.49
CA ARG A 187 -36.58 4.87 -23.55
C ARG A 187 -36.05 3.49 -23.90
N ILE A 188 -36.04 3.13 -25.19
CA ILE A 188 -35.42 1.88 -25.63
C ILE A 188 -33.94 1.87 -25.38
N PHE A 189 -33.22 2.98 -25.66
CA PHE A 189 -31.79 3.12 -25.36
C PHE A 189 -31.51 3.05 -23.87
N ASP A 190 -32.34 3.66 -23.02
CA ASP A 190 -32.16 3.61 -21.57
C ASP A 190 -32.45 2.20 -21.04
N PHE A 191 -33.46 1.51 -21.58
CA PHE A 191 -33.79 0.11 -21.25
C PHE A 191 -32.63 -0.84 -21.71
N LEU A 192 -32.16 -0.70 -22.95
CA LEU A 192 -31.03 -1.47 -23.46
C LEU A 192 -29.73 -1.14 -22.70
N LYS A 193 -29.58 0.10 -22.24
CA LYS A 193 -28.45 0.53 -21.39
C LYS A 193 -28.56 -0.11 -20.00
N GLN A 194 -29.76 -0.24 -19.43
CA GLN A 194 -29.96 -0.94 -18.16
C GLN A 194 -29.72 -2.45 -18.30
N ILE A 195 -30.23 -3.10 -19.36
CA ILE A 195 -29.92 -4.51 -19.63
C ILE A 195 -28.42 -4.70 -19.86
N ARG A 196 -27.78 -3.82 -20.63
CA ARG A 196 -26.33 -3.86 -20.88
C ARG A 196 -25.51 -3.60 -19.61
N LEU A 197 -26.02 -2.77 -18.68
CA LEU A 197 -25.44 -2.57 -17.34
C LEU A 197 -25.61 -3.83 -16.49
N LEU A 198 -26.76 -4.49 -16.52
CA LEU A 198 -27.00 -5.75 -15.80
C LEU A 198 -26.15 -6.90 -16.38
N LEU A 199 -26.06 -7.02 -17.70
CA LEU A 199 -25.23 -8.02 -18.37
C LEU A 199 -23.72 -7.73 -18.22
N ARG A 200 -23.33 -6.46 -18.04
CA ARG A 200 -21.96 -6.01 -17.81
C ARG A 200 -21.60 -5.84 -16.35
N ALA A 201 -22.50 -6.12 -15.42
CA ALA A 201 -22.27 -5.96 -13.98
C ALA A 201 -20.99 -6.68 -13.49
N ASN A 202 -20.53 -7.71 -14.24
CA ASN A 202 -19.31 -8.45 -13.98
C ASN A 202 -18.19 -8.15 -15.00
N ALA A 203 -18.42 -7.30 -16.00
CA ALA A 203 -17.38 -6.98 -17.00
C ALA A 203 -16.47 -5.87 -16.46
N LEU A 204 -15.15 -6.09 -16.54
CA LEU A 204 -14.15 -5.09 -16.18
C LEU A 204 -14.39 -3.80 -16.99
N PRO A 205 -14.31 -2.63 -16.35
CA PRO A 205 -14.40 -1.34 -17.04
C PRO A 205 -13.27 -1.15 -18.06
N GLU A 206 -13.54 -0.39 -19.11
CA GLU A 206 -12.54 -0.08 -20.16
C GLU A 206 -11.27 0.59 -19.62
N ASN A 207 -11.38 1.29 -18.49
CA ASN A 207 -10.26 1.93 -17.81
C ASN A 207 -9.60 1.05 -16.73
N ALA A 208 -9.87 -0.25 -16.70
CA ALA A 208 -9.16 -1.15 -15.80
C ALA A 208 -7.68 -1.24 -16.20
N ASN A 209 -6.79 -1.25 -15.20
CA ASN A 209 -5.38 -1.52 -15.43
C ASN A 209 -5.16 -3.04 -15.49
N PHE A 210 -5.28 -3.61 -16.70
CA PHE A 210 -5.19 -5.06 -16.91
C PHE A 210 -3.81 -5.63 -16.57
N SER A 211 -2.74 -4.87 -16.78
CA SER A 211 -1.38 -5.28 -16.40
C SER A 211 -1.28 -5.45 -14.90
N LEU A 212 -1.75 -4.45 -14.15
CA LEU A 212 -1.74 -4.48 -12.69
C LEU A 212 -2.65 -5.58 -12.13
N LEU A 213 -3.83 -5.79 -12.72
CA LEU A 213 -4.76 -6.85 -12.28
C LEU A 213 -4.17 -8.25 -12.52
N ARG A 214 -3.42 -8.46 -13.61
CA ARG A 214 -2.70 -9.71 -13.87
C ARG A 214 -1.62 -9.92 -12.81
N GLN A 215 -0.78 -8.92 -12.58
CA GLN A 215 0.29 -8.98 -11.58
C GLN A 215 -0.25 -9.19 -10.17
N TRP A 216 -1.34 -8.50 -9.82
CA TRP A 216 -2.06 -8.71 -8.56
C TRP A 216 -2.49 -10.17 -8.38
N LYS A 217 -3.12 -10.76 -9.41
CA LYS A 217 -3.57 -12.16 -9.36
C LYS A 217 -2.39 -13.11 -9.09
N GLU A 218 -1.27 -12.90 -9.78
CA GLU A 218 -0.06 -13.70 -9.61
C GLU A 218 0.46 -13.58 -8.18
N VAL A 219 0.66 -12.36 -7.68
CA VAL A 219 1.20 -12.09 -6.33
C VAL A 219 0.24 -12.57 -5.24
N ALA A 220 -1.04 -12.22 -5.32
CA ALA A 220 -2.00 -12.55 -4.26
C ALA A 220 -2.29 -14.06 -4.17
N SER A 221 -2.13 -14.82 -5.26
CA SER A 221 -2.32 -16.28 -5.26
C SER A 221 -1.16 -17.08 -4.65
N THR A 222 -0.02 -16.44 -4.37
CA THR A 222 1.14 -17.11 -3.72
C THR A 222 0.89 -17.48 -2.26
N GLY A 223 -0.11 -16.83 -1.62
CA GLY A 223 -0.34 -16.93 -0.17
C GLY A 223 0.52 -15.98 0.65
N MET A 224 1.24 -15.05 0.00
CA MET A 224 1.93 -13.96 0.69
C MET A 224 0.92 -13.11 1.48
N PRO A 225 1.23 -12.72 2.73
CA PRO A 225 0.35 -11.86 3.51
C PRO A 225 0.29 -10.46 2.89
N ILE A 226 -0.94 -9.94 2.74
CA ILE A 226 -1.21 -8.62 2.15
C ILE A 226 -2.19 -7.86 3.05
N LEU A 227 -1.84 -6.63 3.41
CA LEU A 227 -2.71 -5.69 4.09
C LEU A 227 -3.11 -4.57 3.12
N ILE A 228 -4.42 -4.37 2.94
CA ILE A 228 -4.96 -3.24 2.19
C ILE A 228 -5.57 -2.25 3.19
N LEU A 229 -5.02 -1.04 3.22
CA LEU A 229 -5.53 0.08 3.99
C LEU A 229 -6.28 1.02 3.05
N LYS A 230 -7.58 1.16 3.27
CA LYS A 230 -8.47 1.91 2.38
C LYS A 230 -8.96 3.18 3.06
N ALA A 231 -8.71 4.35 2.45
CA ALA A 231 -9.39 5.57 2.85
C ALA A 231 -10.87 5.48 2.44
N PRO A 232 -11.81 5.95 3.28
CA PRO A 232 -13.20 6.06 2.87
C PRO A 232 -13.28 6.91 1.60
N ARG A 233 -14.03 6.48 0.59
CA ARG A 233 -14.27 7.34 -0.57
C ARG A 233 -14.99 8.59 -0.09
N TRP A 234 -14.33 9.74 -0.24
CA TRP A 234 -15.00 11.00 0.01
C TRP A 234 -16.14 11.15 -0.98
N ARG A 235 -17.35 11.15 -0.47
CA ARG A 235 -18.57 11.45 -1.22
C ARG A 235 -19.20 12.65 -0.56
N SER A 236 -19.65 13.60 -1.35
CA SER A 236 -20.46 14.69 -0.81
C SER A 236 -21.64 14.11 -0.05
N PRO A 237 -22.00 14.63 1.13
CA PRO A 237 -23.16 14.18 1.89
C PRO A 237 -24.39 14.06 0.99
N GLY A 238 -25.10 12.93 1.07
CA GLY A 238 -26.27 12.66 0.23
C GLY A 238 -26.00 12.05 -1.14
N THR A 239 -24.74 11.87 -1.57
CA THR A 239 -24.44 11.22 -2.85
C THR A 239 -24.55 9.71 -2.70
N LYS A 240 -25.60 9.11 -3.30
CA LYS A 240 -25.76 7.65 -3.37
C LYS A 240 -24.66 7.03 -4.25
N PRO A 241 -24.25 5.76 -3.99
CA PRO A 241 -23.42 5.01 -4.93
C PRO A 241 -24.09 5.04 -6.31
N ARG A 242 -23.31 5.30 -7.36
CA ARG A 242 -23.84 5.19 -8.73
C ARG A 242 -24.18 3.73 -8.96
N VAL A 243 -25.43 3.47 -9.32
CA VAL A 243 -25.85 2.14 -9.71
C VAL A 243 -24.96 1.66 -10.87
N GLY A 244 -24.30 0.49 -10.71
CA GLY A 244 -23.39 -0.06 -11.70
C GLY A 244 -21.95 0.47 -11.61
N GLU A 245 -21.55 1.18 -10.54
CA GLU A 245 -20.14 1.46 -10.27
C GLU A 245 -19.40 0.15 -9.97
N PHE A 246 -18.36 -0.14 -10.76
CA PHE A 246 -17.59 -1.37 -10.61
C PHE A 246 -16.81 -1.37 -9.29
N ASP A 247 -16.99 -2.41 -8.49
CA ASP A 247 -16.27 -2.59 -7.24
C ASP A 247 -14.94 -3.30 -7.47
N TYR A 248 -13.89 -2.48 -7.68
CA TYR A 248 -12.53 -3.00 -7.84
C TYR A 248 -12.03 -3.76 -6.62
N LEU A 249 -12.40 -3.36 -5.39
CA LEU A 249 -11.94 -4.04 -4.19
C LEU A 249 -12.49 -5.47 -4.15
N LYS A 250 -13.80 -5.63 -4.34
CA LYS A 250 -14.44 -6.95 -4.43
C LYS A 250 -13.82 -7.80 -5.53
N HIS A 251 -13.56 -7.20 -6.69
CA HIS A 251 -12.95 -7.92 -7.83
C HIS A 251 -11.54 -8.43 -7.50
N VAL A 252 -10.65 -7.59 -6.94
CA VAL A 252 -9.28 -8.00 -6.61
C VAL A 252 -9.23 -9.01 -5.48
N LEU A 253 -10.15 -8.94 -4.51
CA LEU A 253 -10.28 -9.98 -3.49
C LEU A 253 -10.70 -11.31 -4.11
N GLY A 254 -11.62 -11.31 -5.09
CA GLY A 254 -11.99 -12.51 -5.86
C GLY A 254 -10.80 -13.09 -6.65
N LEU A 255 -9.94 -12.24 -7.23
CA LEU A 255 -8.74 -12.69 -7.94
C LEU A 255 -7.68 -13.33 -7.03
N ALA A 256 -7.61 -12.93 -5.76
CA ALA A 256 -6.69 -13.53 -4.79
C ALA A 256 -7.03 -15.01 -4.48
N GLY A 257 -8.30 -15.39 -4.65
CA GLY A 257 -8.77 -16.75 -4.48
C GLY A 257 -8.65 -17.27 -3.05
N ARG A 258 -8.82 -18.58 -2.86
CA ARG A 258 -8.81 -19.22 -1.52
C ARG A 258 -7.42 -19.23 -0.84
N LYS A 259 -6.34 -19.12 -1.59
CA LYS A 259 -4.97 -19.08 -1.05
C LYS A 259 -4.54 -17.67 -0.63
N GLY A 260 -5.26 -16.65 -1.09
CA GLY A 260 -4.93 -15.26 -0.80
C GLY A 260 -5.07 -14.93 0.68
N ARG A 261 -4.00 -14.43 1.29
CA ARG A 261 -3.98 -13.94 2.67
C ARG A 261 -4.12 -12.42 2.67
N VAL A 262 -5.28 -11.93 2.23
CA VAL A 262 -5.54 -10.50 2.07
C VAL A 262 -6.44 -10.01 3.19
N VAL A 263 -5.95 -9.07 3.99
CA VAL A 263 -6.71 -8.36 5.02
C VAL A 263 -7.02 -6.95 4.53
N VAL A 264 -8.27 -6.51 4.68
CA VAL A 264 -8.69 -5.15 4.31
C VAL A 264 -9.15 -4.42 5.54
N LYS A 265 -8.63 -3.20 5.74
CA LYS A 265 -9.06 -2.29 6.79
C LYS A 265 -9.48 -0.95 6.17
N VAL A 266 -10.66 -0.49 6.50
CA VAL A 266 -11.15 0.85 6.12
C VAL A 266 -10.83 1.82 7.25
N MET A 267 -10.10 2.89 6.91
CA MET A 267 -9.61 3.88 7.87
C MET A 267 -10.62 5.01 8.01
N GLU A 268 -11.62 4.85 8.87
CA GLU A 268 -12.64 5.89 9.07
C GLU A 268 -12.03 7.25 9.41
N GLY A 269 -12.50 8.30 8.76
CA GLY A 269 -11.99 9.66 8.93
C GLY A 269 -10.62 9.94 8.30
N ALA A 270 -9.97 8.95 7.67
CA ALA A 270 -8.72 9.18 6.94
C ALA A 270 -8.99 9.80 5.56
N ASN A 271 -8.08 10.65 5.11
CA ASN A 271 -8.02 11.13 3.72
C ASN A 271 -7.14 10.20 2.87
N HIS A 272 -7.16 10.38 1.56
CA HIS A 272 -6.37 9.58 0.61
C HIS A 272 -4.85 9.58 0.91
N SER A 273 -4.30 10.69 1.40
CA SER A 273 -2.88 10.77 1.76
C SER A 273 -2.57 10.18 3.14
N PHE A 274 -3.59 9.84 3.95
CA PHE A 274 -3.46 9.44 5.35
C PHE A 274 -2.65 10.42 6.21
N ALA A 275 -2.51 11.68 5.74
CA ALA A 275 -1.70 12.70 6.41
C ALA A 275 -2.41 13.37 7.58
N ASN A 276 -3.74 13.27 7.65
CA ASN A 276 -4.48 13.76 8.80
C ASN A 276 -4.22 12.89 10.05
N ARG A 277 -4.42 13.48 11.25
CA ARG A 277 -4.08 12.83 12.52
C ARG A 277 -4.70 11.42 12.67
N LEU A 278 -5.98 11.27 12.33
CA LEU A 278 -6.67 9.97 12.43
C LEU A 278 -6.06 8.94 11.48
N GLY A 279 -5.88 9.28 10.20
CA GLY A 279 -5.29 8.39 9.22
C GLY A 279 -3.86 8.00 9.57
N ARG A 280 -3.03 8.95 10.01
CA ARG A 280 -1.64 8.71 10.41
C ARG A 280 -1.53 7.67 11.53
N VAL A 281 -2.34 7.82 12.58
CA VAL A 281 -2.35 6.92 13.75
C VAL A 281 -2.93 5.55 13.36
N ALA A 282 -4.06 5.52 12.64
CA ALA A 282 -4.70 4.28 12.25
C ALA A 282 -3.81 3.42 11.33
N VAL A 283 -3.15 4.02 10.33
CA VAL A 283 -2.18 3.31 9.46
C VAL A 283 -1.07 2.69 10.30
N ARG A 284 -0.47 3.47 11.22
CA ARG A 284 0.56 2.96 12.12
C ARG A 284 0.07 1.75 12.89
N GLN A 285 -1.02 1.89 13.64
CA GLN A 285 -1.54 0.84 14.52
C GLN A 285 -1.87 -0.45 13.76
N HIS A 286 -2.63 -0.35 12.67
CA HIS A 286 -3.00 -1.53 11.88
C HIS A 286 -1.80 -2.19 11.21
N THR A 287 -0.82 -1.41 10.76
CA THR A 287 0.39 -1.96 10.15
C THR A 287 1.28 -2.62 11.21
N GLU A 288 1.48 -2.01 12.38
CA GLU A 288 2.24 -2.61 13.48
C GLU A 288 1.64 -3.93 13.95
N CYS A 289 0.32 -3.98 14.19
CA CYS A 289 -0.36 -5.23 14.54
C CYS A 289 -0.16 -6.30 13.44
N TRP A 290 -0.41 -5.94 12.19
CA TRP A 290 -0.28 -6.86 11.08
C TRP A 290 1.18 -7.34 10.86
N LEU A 291 2.18 -6.47 11.03
CA LEU A 291 3.59 -6.84 10.99
C LEU A 291 3.91 -7.85 12.10
N ASN A 292 3.47 -7.57 13.33
CA ASN A 292 3.70 -8.46 14.46
C ASN A 292 3.05 -9.85 14.28
N ASP A 293 1.84 -9.89 13.71
CA ASP A 293 1.11 -11.14 13.49
C ASP A 293 1.73 -12.02 12.39
N ASN A 294 2.36 -11.42 11.38
CA ASN A 294 2.90 -12.15 10.22
C ASN A 294 4.42 -12.30 10.25
N PHE A 295 5.13 -11.39 10.90
CA PHE A 295 6.58 -11.29 10.94
C PHE A 295 7.04 -10.86 12.34
N PRO A 296 6.83 -11.65 13.39
CA PRO A 296 7.16 -11.24 14.76
C PRO A 296 8.63 -10.83 14.84
N SER A 297 8.89 -9.60 15.25
CA SER A 297 10.25 -9.15 15.51
C SER A 297 10.74 -9.83 16.77
N LEU A 298 11.98 -10.35 16.74
CA LEU A 298 12.64 -10.86 17.92
C LEU A 298 12.89 -9.69 18.89
N LYS A 299 11.85 -9.29 19.64
CA LYS A 299 12.07 -8.48 20.84
C LYS A 299 12.80 -9.38 21.82
N ARG A 300 13.97 -8.95 22.31
CA ARG A 300 14.46 -9.45 23.59
C ARG A 300 13.29 -9.35 24.57
N GLU A 301 12.87 -10.46 25.17
CA GLU A 301 12.15 -10.42 26.42
C GLU A 301 13.06 -9.67 27.38
N GLU A 302 12.84 -8.37 27.51
CA GLU A 302 13.34 -7.63 28.66
C GLU A 302 12.76 -8.34 29.87
N GLY A 303 13.65 -8.98 30.63
CA GLY A 303 13.41 -9.96 31.66
C GLY A 303 12.05 -9.82 32.29
N ALA A 304 11.34 -10.91 32.33
CA ALA A 304 10.31 -11.14 33.30
C ALA A 304 10.96 -10.98 34.69
N VAL A 305 11.17 -9.71 35.11
CA VAL A 305 11.37 -9.38 36.49
C VAL A 305 10.08 -9.77 37.18
N SER A 306 10.19 -10.89 37.87
CA SER A 306 9.19 -11.45 38.79
C SER A 306 8.35 -10.34 39.41
N THR A 307 7.18 -10.09 38.84
CA THR A 307 6.16 -9.21 39.42
C THR A 307 5.37 -9.96 40.46
N SER A 308 6.08 -10.59 41.41
CA SER A 308 5.43 -11.18 42.60
C SER A 308 5.38 -10.25 43.82
N LEU A 309 5.70 -8.95 43.69
CA LEU A 309 5.76 -8.04 44.83
C LEU A 309 5.17 -6.64 44.64
N LEU A 310 4.23 -6.38 43.73
CA LEU A 310 3.54 -5.07 43.65
C LEU A 310 2.07 -5.17 43.20
N GLU A 311 1.33 -6.15 43.68
CA GLU A 311 -0.12 -6.03 43.77
C GLU A 311 -0.52 -5.32 45.05
N ARG A 312 -0.50 -4.00 45.06
CA ARG A 312 -1.35 -3.10 45.90
C ARG A 312 -1.14 -1.67 45.42
N ASN A 313 -1.99 -1.23 44.53
CA ASN A 313 -2.64 0.10 44.44
C ASN A 313 -2.95 0.47 42.98
N GLY A 314 -4.20 0.39 42.71
CA GLY A 314 -5.09 1.16 41.83
C GLY A 314 -4.50 1.97 40.70
N ASN A 315 -4.77 1.53 39.42
CA ASN A 315 -5.49 2.39 38.51
C ASN A 315 -5.86 1.59 37.24
N LYS A 316 -7.16 1.45 37.03
CA LYS A 316 -7.79 0.93 35.84
C LYS A 316 -7.61 1.96 34.70
N THR A 317 -6.74 1.75 33.73
CA THR A 317 -6.79 2.47 32.42
C THR A 317 -5.94 1.84 31.31
N HIS A 318 -5.46 0.60 31.42
CA HIS A 318 -4.57 0.05 30.39
C HIS A 318 -5.07 -1.20 29.61
N ASN A 319 -6.28 -1.70 29.90
CA ASN A 319 -6.75 -2.98 29.32
C ASN A 319 -7.73 -2.86 28.13
N GLN A 320 -7.96 -1.65 27.56
CA GLN A 320 -8.92 -1.50 26.47
C GLN A 320 -8.32 -1.62 25.06
N PHE A 321 -6.99 -1.72 24.93
CA PHE A 321 -6.32 -1.73 23.61
C PHE A 321 -5.95 -3.12 23.06
N HIS A 322 -6.09 -4.19 23.86
CA HIS A 322 -5.75 -5.54 23.38
C HIS A 322 -6.93 -6.29 22.73
N GLU A 323 -8.17 -5.86 22.97
CA GLU A 323 -9.35 -6.55 22.42
C GLU A 323 -9.67 -6.19 20.96
N ASP A 324 -9.18 -5.06 20.42
CA ASP A 324 -9.49 -4.63 19.05
C ASP A 324 -8.66 -5.33 17.96
N CYS A 325 -7.62 -6.05 18.29
CA CYS A 325 -6.81 -6.79 17.32
C CYS A 325 -7.39 -8.16 16.92
N THR A 326 -8.28 -8.74 17.74
CA THR A 326 -8.73 -10.13 17.57
C THR A 326 -10.05 -10.32 16.82
N THR A 327 -10.79 -9.27 16.51
CA THR A 327 -12.09 -9.39 15.83
C THR A 327 -12.04 -8.76 14.45
N ASN A 328 -11.79 -9.56 13.43
CA ASN A 328 -12.38 -9.54 12.08
C ASN A 328 -11.49 -10.28 11.06
N ILE A 329 -11.35 -11.60 11.26
CA ILE A 329 -11.01 -12.49 10.15
C ILE A 329 -12.34 -12.72 9.40
N CYS A 330 -12.57 -11.98 8.33
CA CYS A 330 -13.63 -12.33 7.39
C CYS A 330 -13.21 -13.60 6.66
N HIS A 331 -13.67 -14.75 7.14
CA HIS A 331 -13.75 -15.96 6.32
C HIS A 331 -14.75 -15.68 5.20
N GLY A 332 -14.28 -15.77 3.96
CA GLY A 332 -15.00 -15.47 2.76
C GLY A 332 -16.27 -16.31 2.57
N VAL A 333 -17.25 -15.69 1.97
CA VAL A 333 -18.29 -16.32 1.17
C VAL A 333 -17.99 -16.01 -0.29
#